data_b2dec0bd2d5cb96a2abebcdf7db551ba
#
_entry.id   b2dec0bd2d5cb96a2abebcdf7db551ba
#
_cell.length_a   1.000
_cell.length_b   1.000
_cell.length_c   1.000
_cell.angle_alpha   90.00
_cell.angle_beta   90.00
_cell.angle_gamma   90.00
#
_symmetry.space_group_name_H-M   'P 1'
#
loop_
_entity.id
_entity.type
_entity.pdbx_description
1 polymer ?
#
loop_
_entity_poly.entity_id
_entity_poly.type
_entity_poly.pdbx_seq_one_letter_code
_entity_poly.pdbx_strand_id
1 'polypeptide(L)'
;MQRPASHIGMDAMAGLKIGEFAAAAGVGRDAVRHYERIGLLPAVVRNGAGYRVYSDDDLERLQCIRHVHEAGFSLEQTRDLLEASTANRDRIETLLGVTRAKLDAARDNVEWLSEVETFLTSLVAATPLDEAQPLWVGFQAGRCATRRRRSRFARGNC
;
A
#
# COMPACT_ATOMS: atom_id res chain seq x y z
N MET A 1 -3.73 -26.03 -22.04
CA MET A 1 -4.96 -26.25 -21.25
C MET A 1 -5.71 -24.94 -21.21
N GLN A 2 -6.69 -24.79 -22.09
CA GLN A 2 -7.55 -23.60 -22.20
C GLN A 2 -8.61 -23.65 -21.10
N ARG A 3 -8.72 -22.57 -20.33
CA ARG A 3 -9.85 -22.38 -19.41
C ARG A 3 -11.10 -22.09 -20.26
N PRO A 4 -12.24 -22.74 -20.05
CA PRO A 4 -13.45 -22.45 -20.77
C PRO A 4 -13.99 -21.09 -20.33
N ALA A 5 -14.34 -20.24 -21.27
CA ALA A 5 -15.15 -19.06 -21.06
C ALA A 5 -16.54 -19.51 -20.56
N SER A 6 -16.78 -19.35 -19.27
CA SER A 6 -18.12 -19.58 -18.72
C SER A 6 -19.01 -18.43 -19.15
N HIS A 7 -19.85 -18.69 -20.12
CA HIS A 7 -21.08 -17.94 -20.40
C HIS A 7 -21.97 -18.09 -19.18
N ILE A 8 -21.96 -17.12 -18.28
CA ILE A 8 -22.96 -17.03 -17.22
C ILE A 8 -24.03 -16.09 -17.70
N GLY A 9 -25.23 -16.65 -17.73
CA GLY A 9 -26.43 -16.06 -18.24
C GLY A 9 -26.79 -14.71 -17.61
N MET A 10 -27.50 -13.93 -18.38
CA MET A 10 -28.26 -12.74 -18.04
C MET A 10 -29.29 -13.05 -16.93
N ASP A 11 -28.82 -13.19 -15.70
CA ASP A 11 -29.68 -13.22 -14.53
C ASP A 11 -29.36 -12.02 -13.64
N ALA A 12 -30.36 -11.15 -13.53
CA ALA A 12 -30.60 -10.08 -12.57
C ALA A 12 -29.36 -9.54 -11.84
N MET A 13 -28.90 -8.37 -12.26
CA MET A 13 -27.82 -7.55 -11.65
C MET A 13 -28.06 -7.30 -10.14
N ALA A 14 -27.82 -8.28 -9.32
CA ALA A 14 -27.70 -8.15 -7.87
C ALA A 14 -26.29 -7.64 -7.55
N GLY A 15 -25.96 -6.43 -7.99
CA GLY A 15 -24.70 -5.81 -7.62
C GLY A 15 -24.78 -5.16 -6.25
N LEU A 16 -23.64 -4.99 -5.60
CA LEU A 16 -23.52 -4.38 -4.29
C LEU A 16 -23.92 -2.90 -4.31
N LYS A 17 -24.65 -2.45 -3.30
CA LYS A 17 -24.87 -1.01 -3.08
C LYS A 17 -23.61 -0.38 -2.50
N ILE A 18 -23.43 0.92 -2.67
CA ILE A 18 -22.24 1.64 -2.22
C ILE A 18 -21.85 1.38 -0.75
N GLY A 19 -22.82 1.15 0.14
CA GLY A 19 -22.56 0.85 1.54
C GLY A 19 -21.95 -0.53 1.76
N GLU A 20 -22.53 -1.53 1.08
CA GLU A 20 -22.07 -2.92 1.12
C GLU A 20 -20.72 -3.06 0.41
N PHE A 21 -20.57 -2.42 -0.75
CA PHE A 21 -19.36 -2.36 -1.54
C PHE A 21 -18.18 -1.75 -0.76
N ALA A 22 -18.39 -0.58 -0.13
CA ALA A 22 -17.40 0.08 0.69
C ALA A 22 -16.99 -0.76 1.92
N ALA A 23 -17.98 -1.37 2.60
CA ALA A 23 -17.74 -2.24 3.75
C ALA A 23 -16.96 -3.50 3.35
N ALA A 24 -17.31 -4.14 2.23
CA ALA A 24 -16.63 -5.33 1.73
C ALA A 24 -15.16 -5.06 1.33
N ALA A 25 -14.86 -3.84 0.87
CA ALA A 25 -13.49 -3.42 0.57
C ALA A 25 -12.75 -2.81 1.77
N GLY A 26 -13.41 -2.61 2.93
CA GLY A 26 -12.80 -1.99 4.11
C GLY A 26 -12.47 -0.51 3.95
N VAL A 27 -13.26 0.24 3.15
CA VAL A 27 -13.09 1.68 2.91
C VAL A 27 -14.36 2.46 3.23
N GLY A 28 -14.26 3.79 3.35
CA GLY A 28 -15.40 4.66 3.49
C GLY A 28 -16.12 4.93 2.17
N ARG A 29 -17.43 5.23 2.20
CA ARG A 29 -18.23 5.59 1.01
C ARG A 29 -17.66 6.80 0.26
N ASP A 30 -17.06 7.75 0.97
CA ASP A 30 -16.47 8.95 0.36
C ASP A 30 -15.18 8.62 -0.39
N ALA A 31 -14.39 7.63 0.08
CA ALA A 31 -13.25 7.10 -0.66
C ALA A 31 -13.70 6.46 -1.97
N VAL A 32 -14.77 5.66 -1.96
CA VAL A 32 -15.35 5.07 -3.18
C VAL A 32 -15.71 6.17 -4.18
N ARG A 33 -16.46 7.20 -3.74
CA ARG A 33 -16.84 8.35 -4.60
C ARG A 33 -15.64 9.12 -5.11
N HIS A 34 -14.58 9.22 -4.29
CA HIS A 34 -13.33 9.85 -4.70
C HIS A 34 -12.66 9.05 -5.82
N TYR A 35 -12.53 7.73 -5.68
CA TYR A 35 -11.93 6.86 -6.68
C TYR A 35 -12.72 6.83 -7.99
N GLU A 36 -14.06 6.90 -7.94
CA GLU A 36 -14.90 7.11 -9.12
C GLU A 36 -14.57 8.44 -9.83
N ARG A 37 -14.52 9.53 -9.06
CA ARG A 37 -14.29 10.87 -9.59
C ARG A 37 -12.94 11.01 -10.30
N ILE A 38 -11.90 10.39 -9.75
CA ILE A 38 -10.55 10.41 -10.33
C ILE A 38 -10.31 9.32 -11.37
N GLY A 39 -11.32 8.49 -11.66
CA GLY A 39 -11.27 7.44 -12.70
C GLY A 39 -10.43 6.22 -12.33
N LEU A 40 -10.16 5.97 -11.05
CA LEU A 40 -9.55 4.72 -10.59
C LEU A 40 -10.57 3.56 -10.56
N LEU A 41 -11.83 3.86 -10.26
CA LEU A 41 -12.95 2.95 -10.47
C LEU A 41 -13.67 3.28 -11.79
N PRO A 42 -14.23 2.29 -12.48
CA PRO A 42 -15.00 2.51 -13.70
C PRO A 42 -16.25 3.33 -13.42
N ALA A 43 -16.85 3.85 -14.49
CA ALA A 43 -18.12 4.55 -14.39
C ALA A 43 -19.20 3.62 -13.85
N VAL A 44 -19.87 4.06 -12.78
CA VAL A 44 -20.85 3.26 -12.05
C VAL A 44 -22.11 3.02 -12.87
N VAL A 45 -22.51 1.78 -12.98
CA VAL A 45 -23.81 1.38 -13.52
C VAL A 45 -24.91 1.73 -12.50
N ARG A 46 -26.03 2.23 -12.97
CA ARG A 46 -27.23 2.46 -12.16
C ARG A 46 -28.31 1.44 -12.52
N ASN A 47 -28.94 0.90 -11.50
CA ASN A 47 -30.08 0.03 -11.71
C ASN A 47 -31.34 0.81 -12.15
N GLY A 48 -32.40 0.11 -12.49
CA GLY A 48 -33.66 0.73 -12.92
C GLY A 48 -34.33 1.69 -11.92
N ALA A 49 -33.91 1.65 -10.64
CA ALA A 49 -34.33 2.57 -9.59
C ALA A 49 -33.35 3.74 -9.39
N GLY A 50 -32.32 3.88 -10.23
CA GLY A 50 -31.33 4.97 -10.19
C GLY A 50 -30.20 4.80 -9.17
N TYR A 51 -30.15 3.68 -8.45
CA TYR A 51 -29.09 3.43 -7.47
C TYR A 51 -27.81 2.90 -8.12
N ARG A 52 -26.66 3.32 -7.57
CA ARG A 52 -25.33 2.81 -7.93
C ARG A 52 -25.22 1.33 -7.58
N VAL A 53 -24.75 0.54 -8.52
CA VAL A 53 -24.55 -0.91 -8.38
C VAL A 53 -23.14 -1.24 -8.83
N TYR A 54 -22.43 -2.02 -8.03
CA TYR A 54 -21.03 -2.42 -8.25
C TYR A 54 -20.95 -3.93 -8.43
N SER A 55 -20.14 -4.37 -9.37
CA SER A 55 -19.86 -5.78 -9.64
C SER A 55 -18.78 -6.34 -8.70
N ASP A 56 -18.61 -7.66 -8.75
CA ASP A 56 -17.51 -8.33 -8.06
C ASP A 56 -16.15 -7.90 -8.63
N ASP A 57 -16.04 -7.66 -9.94
CA ASP A 57 -14.83 -7.13 -10.58
C ASP A 57 -14.47 -5.73 -10.07
N ASP A 58 -15.49 -4.88 -9.84
CA ASP A 58 -15.30 -3.57 -9.22
C ASP A 58 -14.78 -3.71 -7.79
N LEU A 59 -15.26 -4.72 -7.04
CA LEU A 59 -14.81 -5.00 -5.69
C LEU A 59 -13.35 -5.45 -5.66
N GLU A 60 -12.95 -6.36 -6.52
CA GLU A 60 -11.57 -6.80 -6.66
C GLU A 60 -10.65 -5.62 -7.02
N ARG A 61 -11.10 -4.77 -7.95
CA ARG A 61 -10.38 -3.56 -8.34
C ARG A 61 -10.21 -2.59 -7.16
N LEU A 62 -11.26 -2.36 -6.38
CA LEU A 62 -11.21 -1.49 -5.21
C LEU A 62 -10.29 -2.04 -4.12
N GLN A 63 -10.31 -3.35 -3.88
CA GLN A 63 -9.38 -4.00 -2.95
C GLN A 63 -7.93 -3.87 -3.42
N CYS A 64 -7.66 -4.03 -4.71
CA CYS A 64 -6.34 -3.79 -5.29
C CYS A 64 -5.88 -2.34 -5.07
N ILE A 65 -6.72 -1.34 -5.36
CA ILE A 65 -6.45 0.08 -5.12
C ILE A 65 -6.06 0.31 -3.65
N ARG A 66 -6.83 -0.24 -2.71
CA ARG A 66 -6.58 -0.11 -1.28
C ARG A 66 -5.21 -0.69 -0.90
N HIS A 67 -4.92 -1.93 -1.29
CA HIS A 67 -3.65 -2.58 -0.96
C HIS A 67 -2.44 -1.84 -1.52
N VAL A 68 -2.53 -1.36 -2.76
CA VAL A 68 -1.47 -0.58 -3.39
C VAL A 68 -1.26 0.76 -2.66
N HIS A 69 -2.36 1.41 -2.26
CA HIS A 69 -2.29 2.66 -1.51
C HIS A 69 -1.73 2.46 -0.08
N GLU A 70 -2.12 1.40 0.62
CA GLU A 70 -1.56 1.00 1.92
C GLU A 70 -0.06 0.69 1.83
N ALA A 71 0.40 0.14 0.72
CA ALA A 71 1.83 -0.02 0.42
C ALA A 71 2.55 1.32 0.12
N GLY A 72 1.84 2.46 0.22
CA GLY A 72 2.39 3.81 0.08
C GLY A 72 2.59 4.26 -1.37
N PHE A 73 1.92 3.67 -2.36
CA PHE A 73 1.90 4.20 -3.72
C PHE A 73 0.98 5.42 -3.81
N SER A 74 1.34 6.39 -4.65
CA SER A 74 0.46 7.52 -4.98
C SER A 74 -0.72 7.05 -5.82
N LEU A 75 -1.78 7.86 -5.90
CA LEU A 75 -2.95 7.55 -6.75
C LEU A 75 -2.59 7.50 -8.24
N GLU A 76 -1.61 8.29 -8.67
CA GLU A 76 -1.07 8.26 -10.03
C GLU A 76 -0.34 6.94 -10.29
N GLN A 77 0.58 6.54 -9.39
CA GLN A 77 1.27 5.26 -9.45
C GLN A 77 0.29 4.07 -9.40
N THR A 78 -0.77 4.20 -8.61
CA THR A 78 -1.84 3.18 -8.55
C THR A 78 -2.56 3.06 -9.88
N ARG A 79 -2.87 4.19 -10.54
CA ARG A 79 -3.46 4.18 -11.89
C ARG A 79 -2.53 3.50 -12.89
N ASP A 80 -1.25 3.87 -12.88
CA ASP A 80 -0.25 3.28 -13.76
C ASP A 80 -0.15 1.76 -13.59
N LEU A 81 -0.25 1.28 -12.36
CA LEU A 81 -0.23 -0.15 -12.06
C LEU A 81 -1.50 -0.85 -12.59
N LEU A 82 -2.68 -0.27 -12.39
CA LEU A 82 -3.95 -0.84 -12.84
C LEU A 82 -4.09 -0.86 -14.37
N GLU A 83 -3.45 0.10 -15.05
CA GLU A 83 -3.43 0.22 -16.51
C GLU A 83 -2.21 -0.46 -17.15
N ALA A 84 -1.31 -1.01 -16.33
CA ALA A 84 -0.11 -1.68 -16.82
C ALA A 84 -0.51 -2.86 -17.69
N SER A 85 0.01 -2.88 -18.92
CA SER A 85 -0.14 -3.99 -19.85
C SER A 85 1.24 -4.36 -20.41
N THR A 86 1.38 -5.59 -20.87
CA THR A 86 2.63 -6.07 -21.48
C THR A 86 3.07 -5.26 -22.69
N ALA A 87 2.18 -4.45 -23.26
CA ALA A 87 2.48 -3.56 -24.39
C ALA A 87 3.25 -2.28 -23.98
N ASN A 88 3.31 -1.95 -22.67
CA ASN A 88 3.97 -0.74 -22.19
C ASN A 88 5.12 -1.07 -21.22
N ARG A 89 6.19 -1.60 -21.80
CA ARG A 89 7.37 -2.07 -21.05
C ARG A 89 8.03 -0.97 -20.21
N ASP A 90 8.20 0.22 -20.76
CA ASP A 90 8.88 1.34 -20.06
C ASP A 90 8.11 1.75 -18.80
N ARG A 91 6.78 1.72 -18.86
CA ARG A 91 5.92 2.01 -17.71
C ARG A 91 6.04 0.94 -16.62
N ILE A 92 6.13 -0.32 -17.02
CA ILE A 92 6.36 -1.43 -16.09
C ILE A 92 7.74 -1.32 -15.43
N GLU A 93 8.77 -0.97 -16.18
CA GLU A 93 10.12 -0.78 -15.65
C GLU A 93 10.18 0.40 -14.65
N THR A 94 9.48 1.48 -14.93
CA THR A 94 9.35 2.61 -14.00
C THR A 94 8.66 2.19 -12.69
N LEU A 95 7.54 1.48 -12.78
CA LEU A 95 6.82 0.94 -11.61
C LEU A 95 7.67 -0.05 -10.81
N LEU A 96 8.44 -0.88 -11.49
CA LEU A 96 9.39 -1.80 -10.86
C LEU A 96 10.47 -1.04 -10.08
N GLY A 97 10.99 0.06 -10.62
CA GLY A 97 11.92 0.95 -9.92
C GLY A 97 11.32 1.53 -8.64
N VAL A 98 10.09 2.06 -8.72
CA VAL A 98 9.36 2.58 -7.55
C VAL A 98 9.13 1.49 -6.51
N THR A 99 8.72 0.29 -6.95
CA THR A 99 8.47 -0.83 -6.04
C THR A 99 9.73 -1.28 -5.31
N ARG A 100 10.87 -1.35 -6.02
CA ARG A 100 12.17 -1.67 -5.42
C ARG A 100 12.58 -0.64 -4.38
N ALA A 101 12.46 0.66 -4.69
CA ALA A 101 12.78 1.73 -3.75
C ALA A 101 11.93 1.66 -2.46
N LYS A 102 10.63 1.34 -2.59
CA LYS A 102 9.74 1.13 -1.43
C LYS A 102 10.14 -0.10 -0.62
N LEU A 103 10.51 -1.19 -1.29
CA LEU A 103 10.96 -2.41 -0.62
C LEU A 103 12.25 -2.17 0.17
N ASP A 104 13.20 -1.44 -0.40
CA ASP A 104 14.45 -1.10 0.28
C ASP A 104 14.20 -0.20 1.49
N ALA A 105 13.32 0.81 1.37
CA ALA A 105 12.92 1.64 2.50
C ALA A 105 12.20 0.84 3.62
N ALA A 106 11.38 -0.15 3.24
CA ALA A 106 10.74 -1.02 4.21
C ALA A 106 11.75 -1.93 4.93
N ARG A 107 12.75 -2.45 4.23
CA ARG A 107 13.84 -3.24 4.82
C ARG A 107 14.66 -2.43 5.80
N ASP A 108 15.03 -1.20 5.43
CA ASP A 108 15.72 -0.27 6.32
C ASP A 108 14.91 0.00 7.61
N ASN A 109 13.58 0.11 7.48
CA ASN A 109 12.69 0.34 8.62
C ASN A 109 12.61 -0.88 9.55
N VAL A 110 12.55 -2.09 8.98
CA VAL A 110 12.58 -3.34 9.74
C VAL A 110 13.91 -3.49 10.49
N GLU A 111 15.04 -3.21 9.84
CA GLU A 111 16.36 -3.26 10.47
C GLU A 111 16.42 -2.30 11.66
N TRP A 112 15.96 -1.06 11.48
CA TRP A 112 15.90 -0.08 12.55
C TRP A 112 15.00 -0.50 13.72
N LEU A 113 13.82 -1.06 13.45
CA LEU A 113 12.92 -1.55 14.49
C LEU A 113 13.54 -2.73 15.27
N SER A 114 14.30 -3.59 14.60
CA SER A 114 15.02 -4.70 15.23
C SER A 114 16.14 -4.19 16.16
N GLU A 115 16.84 -3.10 15.78
CA GLU A 115 17.80 -2.44 16.66
C GLU A 115 17.12 -1.85 17.91
N VAL A 116 15.95 -1.21 17.74
CA VAL A 116 15.13 -0.70 18.86
C VAL A 116 14.69 -1.82 19.79
N GLU A 117 14.18 -2.91 19.24
CA GLU A 117 13.77 -4.08 20.01
C GLU A 117 14.93 -4.65 20.85
N THR A 118 16.10 -4.81 20.22
CA THR A 118 17.31 -5.29 20.89
C THR A 118 17.71 -4.36 22.03
N PHE A 119 17.69 -3.06 21.78
CA PHE A 119 18.00 -2.04 22.80
C PHE A 119 17.01 -2.10 23.97
N LEU A 120 15.70 -2.13 23.71
CA LEU A 120 14.68 -2.21 24.76
C LEU A 120 14.79 -3.52 25.56
N THR A 121 15.08 -4.62 24.89
CA THR A 121 15.27 -5.93 25.53
C THR A 121 16.49 -5.88 26.48
N SER A 122 17.59 -5.25 26.07
CA SER A 122 18.76 -5.07 26.89
C SER A 122 18.50 -4.23 28.14
N LEU A 123 17.67 -3.20 28.02
CA LEU A 123 17.25 -2.37 29.15
C LEU A 123 16.41 -3.14 30.15
N VAL A 124 15.45 -3.92 29.67
CA VAL A 124 14.62 -4.79 30.55
C VAL A 124 15.47 -5.81 31.29
N ALA A 125 16.50 -6.36 30.63
CA ALA A 125 17.41 -7.33 31.24
C ALA A 125 18.42 -6.70 32.22
N ALA A 126 18.79 -5.44 32.04
CA ALA A 126 19.85 -4.78 32.80
C ALA A 126 19.37 -3.99 34.02
N THR A 127 18.07 -3.71 34.19
CA THR A 127 17.59 -2.73 35.16
C THR A 127 17.14 -3.37 36.48
N PRO A 128 17.85 -3.17 37.59
CA PRO A 128 17.22 -2.95 38.87
C PRO A 128 16.52 -1.58 38.80
N LEU A 129 15.26 -1.52 39.22
CA LEU A 129 14.32 -0.39 39.07
C LEU A 129 14.67 0.91 39.81
N ASP A 130 15.92 1.14 40.23
CA ASP A 130 16.26 2.20 41.18
C ASP A 130 17.02 3.43 40.63
N GLU A 131 17.40 3.46 39.35
CA GLU A 131 17.98 4.65 38.73
C GLU A 131 17.38 4.95 37.35
N ALA A 132 16.26 5.67 37.33
CA ALA A 132 15.59 6.07 36.11
C ALA A 132 16.37 7.14 35.35
N GLN A 133 17.28 6.75 34.44
CA GLN A 133 17.79 7.66 33.42
C GLN A 133 16.84 7.70 32.22
N PRO A 134 16.65 8.89 31.59
CA PRO A 134 15.80 9.00 30.42
C PRO A 134 16.27 8.12 29.27
N LEU A 135 15.40 7.27 28.73
CA LEU A 135 15.67 6.28 27.66
C LEU A 135 16.30 6.90 26.39
N TRP A 136 16.07 8.19 26.14
CA TRP A 136 16.58 8.87 24.94
C TRP A 136 18.10 9.06 24.92
N VAL A 137 18.76 9.04 26.07
CA VAL A 137 20.22 9.21 26.20
C VAL A 137 20.97 8.02 25.55
N GLY A 138 20.51 6.79 25.80
CA GLY A 138 21.07 5.59 25.18
C GLY A 138 20.75 5.47 23.68
N PHE A 139 19.58 6.00 23.27
CA PHE A 139 19.14 5.93 21.88
C PHE A 139 19.92 6.85 20.93
N GLN A 140 20.52 7.95 21.44
CA GLN A 140 21.36 8.84 20.62
C GLN A 140 22.72 8.22 20.30
N ALA A 141 23.26 7.39 21.16
CA ALA A 141 24.57 6.75 20.95
C ALA A 141 24.55 5.75 19.78
N GLY A 142 23.44 5.00 19.61
CA GLY A 142 23.25 4.06 18.50
C GLY A 142 23.09 4.75 17.13
N ARG A 143 22.41 5.89 17.07
CA ARG A 143 22.17 6.62 15.80
C ARG A 143 23.42 7.25 15.17
N CYS A 144 24.47 7.51 15.95
CA CYS A 144 25.71 8.07 15.42
C CYS A 144 26.50 7.08 14.57
N ALA A 145 26.34 5.77 14.82
CA ALA A 145 27.06 4.72 14.08
C ALA A 145 26.46 4.45 12.69
N THR A 146 25.11 4.47 12.58
CA THR A 146 24.41 4.19 11.31
C THR A 146 24.41 5.37 10.35
N ARG A 147 24.43 6.62 10.86
CA ARG A 147 24.47 7.83 10.01
C ARG A 147 25.79 7.99 9.24
N ARG A 148 26.90 7.40 9.73
CA ARG A 148 28.19 7.45 9.01
C ARG A 148 28.25 6.56 7.77
N ARG A 149 27.40 5.54 7.64
CA ARG A 149 27.34 4.69 6.43
C ARG A 149 26.61 5.35 5.27
N ARG A 150 25.56 6.17 5.52
CA ARG A 150 24.78 6.83 4.45
C ARG A 150 25.51 7.97 3.73
N SER A 151 26.53 8.61 4.33
CA SER A 151 27.24 9.73 3.69
C SER A 151 28.29 9.32 2.65
N ARG A 152 28.59 8.04 2.49
CA ARG A 152 29.56 7.57 1.47
C ARG A 152 28.96 7.33 0.09
N PHE A 153 27.63 7.25 -0.05
CA PHE A 153 26.99 6.99 -1.33
C PHE A 153 26.42 8.24 -2.04
N ALA A 154 26.50 9.42 -1.40
CA ALA A 154 25.94 10.67 -1.95
C ALA A 154 26.99 11.60 -2.57
N ARG A 155 28.19 11.11 -2.89
CA ARG A 155 29.19 11.90 -3.64
C ARG A 155 29.69 11.11 -4.83
N GLY A 156 28.97 11.21 -5.91
CA GLY A 156 29.39 10.73 -7.21
C GLY A 156 28.31 10.99 -8.24
N ASN A 157 28.15 12.25 -8.61
CA ASN A 157 28.06 12.74 -9.98
C ASN A 157 27.91 14.26 -9.97
N CYS A 158 29.00 14.93 -10.32
CA CYS A 158 28.94 16.15 -11.11
C CYS A 158 28.73 15.78 -12.55
#